data_2690a0acca2eda4e1f31715c9391259a
#
_entry.id   2690a0acca2eda4e1f31715c9391259a
#
_cell.length_a   1.000
_cell.length_b   1.000
_cell.length_c   1.000
_cell.angle_alpha   90.00
_cell.angle_beta   90.00
_cell.angle_gamma   90.00
#
_symmetry.space_group_name_H-M   'P 1'
#
loop_
_entity.id
_entity.type
_entity.pdbx_description
1 polymer ?
#
loop_
_entity_poly.entity_id
_entity_poly.type
_entity_poly.pdbx_seq_one_letter_code
_entity_poly.pdbx_strand_id
1 'polypeptide(L)'
;MRNTPEGIYALNSSEFNAIETPSISEVRGKDFMFYGGKNLFPQRLIELYDTSAMHHTCVDSITAGIIGNGIEIIGTEYVNPNGETIDEIFEKVALDYTLYNGYAINVIWNKERTKIAEMYHLSFANVRSGKPDEEDKVNEYMFSSDWENLRKNPYHTYRAFDATDNKGDNASQVFYFYNYTPLPSYVAALNDISLDAQVSRFHSANISNGLAPSMFVQFRNGIPSPEERRDVYKEIEKTFTGTENAGRFFLAFSEP
;
A
#
# COMPACT_ATOMS: atom_id res chain seq x y z
N MET A 1 -38.54 19.69 -14.43
CA MET A 1 -37.14 19.86 -14.84
C MET A 1 -36.66 21.17 -14.23
N ARG A 2 -35.82 21.11 -13.22
CA ARG A 2 -35.21 22.32 -12.61
C ARG A 2 -33.94 22.63 -13.41
N ASN A 3 -33.90 23.75 -14.11
CA ASN A 3 -32.71 24.25 -14.76
C ASN A 3 -31.70 24.60 -13.66
N THR A 4 -30.67 23.80 -13.53
CA THR A 4 -29.46 24.15 -12.78
C THR A 4 -28.73 25.22 -13.60
N PRO A 5 -28.31 26.36 -13.01
CA PRO A 5 -27.57 27.39 -13.74
C PRO A 5 -26.26 26.78 -14.26
N GLU A 6 -26.03 26.97 -15.55
CA GLU A 6 -24.76 26.58 -16.19
C GLU A 6 -23.61 27.30 -15.47
N GLY A 7 -22.71 26.51 -14.86
CA GLY A 7 -21.47 27.01 -14.28
C GLY A 7 -21.19 26.68 -12.81
N ILE A 8 -22.06 25.95 -12.11
CA ILE A 8 -21.75 25.44 -10.78
C ILE A 8 -21.37 23.97 -10.90
N TYR A 9 -20.10 23.69 -10.96
CA TYR A 9 -19.58 22.33 -10.80
C TYR A 9 -19.57 22.00 -9.31
N ALA A 10 -20.48 21.14 -8.88
CA ALA A 10 -20.38 20.52 -7.58
C ALA A 10 -19.08 19.68 -7.56
N LEU A 11 -18.14 20.07 -6.72
CA LEU A 11 -17.04 19.19 -6.36
C LEU A 11 -17.66 18.00 -5.65
N ASN A 12 -17.64 16.85 -6.28
CA ASN A 12 -17.92 15.60 -5.58
C ASN A 12 -16.95 15.53 -4.41
N SER A 13 -17.47 15.65 -3.21
CA SER A 13 -16.74 15.23 -2.02
C SER A 13 -16.37 13.77 -2.27
N SER A 14 -15.07 13.48 -2.31
CA SER A 14 -14.63 12.09 -2.28
C SER A 14 -15.29 11.46 -1.06
N GLU A 15 -16.17 10.48 -1.27
CA GLU A 15 -16.81 9.76 -0.19
C GLU A 15 -15.70 9.22 0.72
N PHE A 16 -15.76 9.58 1.98
CA PHE A 16 -14.92 8.98 3.01
C PHE A 16 -15.39 7.54 3.18
N ASN A 17 -14.80 6.63 2.41
CA ASN A 17 -15.05 5.21 2.58
C ASN A 17 -14.22 4.73 3.76
N ALA A 18 -14.88 4.46 4.88
CA ALA A 18 -14.26 3.78 6.01
C ALA A 18 -13.60 2.48 5.53
N ILE A 19 -12.42 2.19 6.06
CA ILE A 19 -11.72 0.95 5.72
C ILE A 19 -12.43 -0.17 6.47
N GLU A 20 -13.12 -1.03 5.72
CA GLU A 20 -13.70 -2.24 6.31
C GLU A 20 -12.59 -3.19 6.75
N THR A 21 -12.76 -3.81 7.92
CA THR A 21 -11.87 -4.89 8.37
C THR A 21 -11.99 -6.07 7.40
N PRO A 22 -10.93 -6.43 6.70
CA PRO A 22 -11.01 -7.48 5.70
C PRO A 22 -11.13 -8.86 6.36
N SER A 23 -11.77 -9.76 5.65
CA SER A 23 -11.72 -11.20 5.94
C SER A 23 -10.85 -11.90 4.92
N ILE A 24 -10.21 -12.98 5.34
CA ILE A 24 -9.62 -13.94 4.41
C ILE A 24 -10.75 -14.84 3.96
N SER A 25 -10.93 -14.97 2.66
CA SER A 25 -12.06 -15.70 2.10
C SER A 25 -11.67 -16.53 0.88
N GLU A 26 -12.31 -17.68 0.76
CA GLU A 26 -12.20 -18.49 -0.43
C GLU A 26 -13.04 -17.89 -1.57
N VAL A 27 -12.44 -17.82 -2.76
CA VAL A 27 -13.14 -17.38 -3.97
C VAL A 27 -13.26 -18.54 -4.95
N ARG A 28 -14.47 -18.76 -5.44
CA ARG A 28 -14.73 -19.84 -6.40
C ARG A 28 -13.90 -19.68 -7.68
N GLY A 29 -13.20 -20.74 -8.07
CA GLY A 29 -12.36 -20.75 -9.28
C GLY A 29 -10.99 -20.11 -9.12
N LYS A 30 -10.56 -19.86 -7.88
CA LYS A 30 -9.19 -19.47 -7.54
C LYS A 30 -8.56 -20.52 -6.65
N ASP A 31 -7.24 -20.72 -6.79
CA ASP A 31 -6.48 -21.70 -6.02
C ASP A 31 -5.90 -21.13 -4.72
N PHE A 32 -6.12 -19.84 -4.48
CA PHE A 32 -5.62 -19.11 -3.33
C PHE A 32 -6.73 -18.37 -2.59
N MET A 33 -6.46 -18.06 -1.32
CA MET A 33 -7.35 -17.28 -0.48
C MET A 33 -7.23 -15.79 -0.78
N PHE A 34 -8.35 -15.09 -0.83
CA PHE A 34 -8.36 -13.63 -0.97
C PHE A 34 -8.16 -12.95 0.37
N TYR A 35 -7.34 -11.92 0.36
CA TYR A 35 -7.09 -11.06 1.51
C TYR A 35 -7.83 -9.71 1.31
N GLY A 36 -9.03 -9.63 1.86
CA GLY A 36 -10.00 -8.55 1.59
C GLY A 36 -10.75 -8.73 0.27
N GLY A 37 -11.81 -7.95 0.06
CA GLY A 37 -12.74 -8.13 -1.05
C GLY A 37 -12.13 -8.09 -2.45
N LYS A 38 -11.08 -7.28 -2.65
CA LYS A 38 -10.32 -7.17 -3.92
C LYS A 38 -8.98 -7.87 -3.89
N ASN A 39 -8.65 -8.61 -2.82
CA ASN A 39 -7.34 -9.23 -2.61
C ASN A 39 -6.16 -8.24 -2.54
N LEU A 40 -6.41 -6.98 -2.20
CA LEU A 40 -5.42 -5.90 -2.18
C LEU A 40 -5.25 -5.25 -0.80
N PHE A 41 -5.77 -5.88 0.26
CA PHE A 41 -5.68 -5.32 1.59
C PHE A 41 -4.23 -5.12 2.08
N PRO A 42 -3.28 -6.08 1.90
CA PRO A 42 -1.90 -5.85 2.27
C PRO A 42 -1.23 -4.69 1.53
N GLN A 43 -1.57 -4.51 0.24
CA GLN A 43 -1.09 -3.36 -0.55
C GLN A 43 -1.65 -2.03 0.00
N ARG A 44 -2.88 -2.06 0.50
CA ARG A 44 -3.48 -0.89 1.15
C ARG A 44 -2.76 -0.53 2.45
N LEU A 45 -2.29 -1.51 3.21
CA LEU A 45 -1.50 -1.26 4.43
C LEU A 45 -0.16 -0.59 4.11
N ILE A 46 0.54 -1.01 3.04
CA ILE A 46 1.74 -0.33 2.55
C ILE A 46 1.43 1.12 2.17
N GLU A 47 0.37 1.34 1.39
CA GLU A 47 -0.03 2.71 0.99
C GLU A 47 -0.26 3.61 2.20
N LEU A 48 -0.88 3.11 3.25
CA LEU A 48 -1.09 3.85 4.49
C LEU A 48 0.23 4.11 5.23
N TYR A 49 1.12 3.14 5.28
CA TYR A 49 2.45 3.29 5.86
C TYR A 49 3.26 4.37 5.12
N ASP A 50 3.21 4.39 3.79
CA ASP A 50 3.94 5.36 2.98
C ASP A 50 3.33 6.77 3.01
N THR A 51 2.03 6.90 3.35
CA THR A 51 1.31 8.19 3.23
C THR A 51 0.99 8.86 4.56
N SER A 52 0.91 8.14 5.67
CA SER A 52 0.70 8.70 7.00
C SER A 52 2.02 8.78 7.75
N ALA A 53 2.55 9.99 7.95
CA ALA A 53 3.81 10.21 8.65
C ALA A 53 3.78 9.70 10.10
N MET A 54 2.63 9.84 10.76
CA MET A 54 2.45 9.38 12.15
C MET A 54 2.47 7.85 12.23
N HIS A 55 1.74 7.18 11.32
CA HIS A 55 1.71 5.72 11.25
C HIS A 55 3.08 5.15 10.90
N HIS A 56 3.77 5.72 9.91
CA HIS A 56 5.14 5.36 9.54
C HIS A 56 6.07 5.37 10.75
N THR A 57 6.10 6.48 11.47
CA THR A 57 6.96 6.62 12.66
C THR A 57 6.63 5.61 13.75
N CYS A 58 5.35 5.31 13.98
CA CYS A 58 4.93 4.31 14.96
C CYS A 58 5.38 2.90 14.55
N VAL A 59 5.17 2.53 13.29
CA VAL A 59 5.60 1.23 12.75
C VAL A 59 7.10 1.07 12.86
N ASP A 60 7.89 2.07 12.44
CA ASP A 60 9.35 2.03 12.51
C ASP A 60 9.85 1.91 13.96
N SER A 61 9.21 2.63 14.88
CA SER A 61 9.58 2.56 16.30
C SER A 61 9.33 1.18 16.90
N ILE A 62 8.23 0.54 16.53
CA ILE A 62 7.90 -0.84 16.97
C ILE A 62 8.88 -1.81 16.32
N THR A 63 9.11 -1.67 15.01
CA THR A 63 10.05 -2.51 14.25
C THR A 63 11.45 -2.43 14.84
N ALA A 64 11.95 -1.24 15.14
CA ALA A 64 13.24 -1.05 15.80
C ALA A 64 13.29 -1.72 17.19
N GLY A 65 12.18 -1.68 17.94
CA GLY A 65 12.06 -2.38 19.21
C GLY A 65 12.11 -3.91 19.08
N ILE A 66 11.55 -4.47 17.98
CA ILE A 66 11.62 -5.91 17.67
C ILE A 66 13.04 -6.32 17.27
N ILE A 67 13.69 -5.52 16.42
CA ILE A 67 15.06 -5.78 15.95
C ILE A 67 16.04 -5.78 17.14
N GLY A 68 15.90 -4.81 18.04
CA GLY A 68 16.74 -4.72 19.23
C GLY A 68 18.23 -4.64 18.87
N ASN A 69 19.01 -5.63 19.32
CA ASN A 69 20.44 -5.75 19.02
C ASN A 69 20.75 -6.61 17.78
N GLY A 70 19.72 -7.02 17.04
CA GLY A 70 19.87 -7.88 15.87
C GLY A 70 20.04 -9.38 16.20
N ILE A 71 20.31 -10.15 15.15
CA ILE A 71 20.55 -11.61 15.23
C ILE A 71 21.89 -11.94 14.57
N GLU A 72 22.69 -12.73 15.26
CA GLU A 72 23.93 -13.27 14.74
C GLU A 72 23.90 -14.78 14.69
N ILE A 73 24.26 -15.36 13.55
CA ILE A 73 24.45 -16.81 13.41
C ILE A 73 25.96 -17.13 13.39
N ILE A 74 26.41 -17.92 14.33
CA ILE A 74 27.81 -18.32 14.41
C ILE A 74 28.17 -19.18 13.18
N GLY A 75 29.19 -18.73 12.43
CA GLY A 75 29.77 -19.48 11.31
C GLY A 75 29.14 -19.24 9.95
N THR A 76 28.18 -18.34 9.84
CA THR A 76 27.56 -17.97 8.56
C THR A 76 27.51 -16.46 8.43
N GLU A 77 28.25 -15.90 7.46
CA GLU A 77 28.26 -14.45 7.20
C GLU A 77 27.08 -14.03 6.33
N TYR A 78 26.80 -14.80 5.28
CA TYR A 78 25.73 -14.53 4.32
C TYR A 78 24.77 -15.71 4.21
N VAL A 79 23.48 -15.41 4.04
CA VAL A 79 22.41 -16.42 3.96
C VAL A 79 21.91 -16.67 2.54
N ASN A 80 22.41 -15.90 1.57
CA ASN A 80 22.12 -16.09 0.16
C ASN A 80 23.22 -15.52 -0.75
N PRO A 81 23.24 -15.86 -2.06
CA PRO A 81 24.22 -15.37 -3.02
C PRO A 81 24.18 -13.86 -3.26
N ASN A 82 23.13 -13.16 -2.87
CA ASN A 82 23.06 -11.70 -2.97
C ASN A 82 23.93 -10.99 -1.91
N GLY A 83 24.50 -11.74 -0.96
CA GLY A 83 25.32 -11.19 0.12
C GLY A 83 24.48 -10.64 1.28
N GLU A 84 23.22 -11.05 1.40
CA GLU A 84 22.38 -10.66 2.55
C GLU A 84 22.78 -11.46 3.79
N THR A 85 22.82 -10.76 4.92
CA THR A 85 23.04 -11.36 6.24
C THR A 85 21.69 -11.82 6.83
N ILE A 86 21.75 -12.64 7.87
CA ILE A 86 20.53 -13.02 8.60
C ILE A 86 19.89 -11.82 9.29
N ASP A 87 20.69 -10.85 9.73
CA ASP A 87 20.23 -9.65 10.39
C ASP A 87 19.41 -8.79 9.43
N GLU A 88 19.87 -8.60 8.19
CA GLU A 88 19.12 -7.89 7.14
C GLU A 88 17.80 -8.58 6.76
N ILE A 89 17.78 -9.93 6.75
CA ILE A 89 16.52 -10.69 6.56
C ILE A 89 15.60 -10.46 7.76
N PHE A 90 16.14 -10.48 8.98
CA PHE A 90 15.37 -10.27 10.20
C PHE A 90 14.75 -8.87 10.28
N GLU A 91 15.48 -7.83 9.86
CA GLU A 91 14.93 -6.47 9.77
C GLU A 91 13.69 -6.40 8.86
N LYS A 92 13.76 -7.03 7.68
CA LYS A 92 12.64 -7.10 6.74
C LYS A 92 11.46 -7.90 7.31
N VAL A 93 11.74 -8.99 8.00
CA VAL A 93 10.74 -9.83 8.68
C VAL A 93 10.07 -9.06 9.83
N ALA A 94 10.85 -8.29 10.60
CA ALA A 94 10.32 -7.47 11.69
C ALA A 94 9.37 -6.38 11.19
N LEU A 95 9.70 -5.75 10.05
CA LEU A 95 8.82 -4.78 9.39
C LEU A 95 7.52 -5.44 8.90
N ASP A 96 7.62 -6.56 8.18
CA ASP A 96 6.44 -7.30 7.71
C ASP A 96 5.56 -7.74 8.90
N TYR A 97 6.17 -8.21 9.98
CA TYR A 97 5.43 -8.59 11.19
C TYR A 97 4.68 -7.41 11.81
N THR A 98 5.31 -6.25 11.87
CA THR A 98 4.67 -5.04 12.40
C THR A 98 3.52 -4.57 11.50
N LEU A 99 3.72 -4.61 10.17
CA LEU A 99 2.72 -4.16 9.20
C LEU A 99 1.54 -5.12 9.04
N TYR A 100 1.79 -6.44 9.07
CA TYR A 100 0.79 -7.45 8.67
C TYR A 100 0.45 -8.45 9.76
N ASN A 101 1.16 -8.41 10.88
CA ASN A 101 1.10 -9.44 11.92
C ASN A 101 1.54 -10.83 11.41
N GLY A 102 2.39 -10.84 10.41
CA GLY A 102 2.91 -12.03 9.77
C GLY A 102 4.07 -11.73 8.82
N TYR A 103 4.76 -12.77 8.37
CA TYR A 103 5.89 -12.66 7.45
C TYR A 103 6.05 -13.91 6.60
N ALA A 104 6.82 -13.81 5.52
CA ALA A 104 7.14 -14.92 4.65
C ALA A 104 8.63 -14.98 4.32
N ILE A 105 9.18 -16.19 4.36
CA ILE A 105 10.58 -16.47 4.02
C ILE A 105 10.62 -17.59 3.00
N ASN A 106 11.32 -17.40 1.90
CA ASN A 106 11.64 -18.47 0.98
C ASN A 106 12.91 -19.18 1.45
N VAL A 107 12.81 -20.47 1.62
CA VAL A 107 13.90 -21.35 2.07
C VAL A 107 14.26 -22.28 0.94
N ILE A 108 15.53 -22.31 0.56
CA ILE A 108 16.05 -23.21 -0.47
C ILE A 108 16.96 -24.26 0.19
N TRP A 109 16.62 -25.52 -0.04
CA TRP A 109 17.39 -26.64 0.46
C TRP A 109 18.64 -26.91 -0.41
N ASN A 110 19.68 -27.45 0.20
CA ASN A 110 20.82 -27.98 -0.54
C ASN A 110 20.41 -29.21 -1.39
N LYS A 111 21.29 -29.65 -2.31
CA LYS A 111 21.03 -30.79 -3.21
C LYS A 111 20.70 -32.08 -2.46
N GLU A 112 21.29 -32.29 -1.29
CA GLU A 112 21.08 -33.47 -0.46
C GLU A 112 19.83 -33.35 0.43
N ARG A 113 19.19 -32.20 0.47
CA ARG A 113 18.01 -31.92 1.31
C ARG A 113 18.24 -32.11 2.82
N THR A 114 19.46 -31.90 3.26
CA THR A 114 19.86 -32.07 4.67
C THR A 114 19.99 -30.76 5.41
N LYS A 115 20.22 -29.64 4.68
CA LYS A 115 20.43 -28.32 5.26
C LYS A 115 19.79 -27.26 4.38
N ILE A 116 19.40 -26.17 4.98
CA ILE A 116 19.02 -24.94 4.30
C ILE A 116 20.30 -24.37 3.65
N ALA A 117 20.27 -24.13 2.35
CA ALA A 117 21.37 -23.52 1.59
C ALA A 117 21.21 -22.02 1.48
N GLU A 118 19.98 -21.56 1.27
CA GLU A 118 19.69 -20.14 1.05
C GLU A 118 18.38 -19.74 1.70
N MET A 119 18.30 -18.49 2.14
CA MET A 119 17.08 -17.87 2.64
C MET A 119 16.88 -16.49 2.00
N TYR A 120 15.64 -16.18 1.66
CA TYR A 120 15.23 -14.91 1.09
C TYR A 120 13.97 -14.41 1.78
N HIS A 121 13.92 -13.13 2.07
CA HIS A 121 12.68 -12.50 2.47
C HIS A 121 11.71 -12.43 1.29
N LEU A 122 10.47 -12.81 1.51
CA LEU A 122 9.36 -12.57 0.59
C LEU A 122 8.42 -11.56 1.23
N SER A 123 8.19 -10.43 0.57
CA SER A 123 7.22 -9.46 1.09
C SER A 123 5.86 -10.13 1.31
N PHE A 124 5.37 -10.06 2.54
CA PHE A 124 4.08 -10.65 2.93
C PHE A 124 2.94 -10.14 2.05
N ALA A 125 2.99 -8.88 1.63
CA ALA A 125 2.00 -8.29 0.74
C ALA A 125 1.88 -9.02 -0.60
N ASN A 126 2.94 -9.68 -1.05
CA ASN A 126 3.01 -10.37 -2.33
C ASN A 126 2.71 -11.87 -2.23
N VAL A 127 2.50 -12.39 -1.02
CA VAL A 127 2.19 -13.81 -0.78
C VAL A 127 0.70 -13.99 -0.46
N ARG A 128 0.12 -15.06 -0.97
CA ARG A 128 -1.23 -15.52 -0.60
C ARG A 128 -1.17 -16.99 -0.23
N SER A 129 -1.93 -17.36 0.77
CA SER A 129 -2.10 -18.77 1.13
C SER A 129 -2.93 -19.50 0.08
N GLY A 130 -2.55 -20.72 -0.23
CA GLY A 130 -3.41 -21.66 -0.92
C GLY A 130 -4.64 -22.01 -0.08
N LYS A 131 -5.53 -22.78 -0.66
CA LYS A 131 -6.68 -23.32 0.07
C LYS A 131 -6.20 -24.34 1.08
N PRO A 132 -6.76 -24.33 2.30
CA PRO A 132 -6.50 -25.39 3.25
C PRO A 132 -7.07 -26.72 2.72
N ASP A 133 -6.43 -27.82 3.09
CA ASP A 133 -6.94 -29.17 2.83
C ASP A 133 -8.01 -29.58 3.86
N GLU A 134 -8.43 -30.85 3.82
CA GLU A 134 -9.45 -31.39 4.73
C GLU A 134 -9.02 -31.37 6.21
N GLU A 135 -7.72 -31.19 6.49
CA GLU A 135 -7.14 -31.10 7.84
C GLU A 135 -6.82 -29.65 8.24
N ASP A 136 -7.36 -28.66 7.52
CA ASP A 136 -7.08 -27.22 7.68
C ASP A 136 -5.61 -26.84 7.48
N LYS A 137 -4.82 -27.68 6.77
CA LYS A 137 -3.42 -27.42 6.47
C LYS A 137 -3.25 -26.74 5.13
N VAL A 138 -2.49 -25.68 5.09
CA VAL A 138 -2.09 -25.00 3.85
C VAL A 138 -0.81 -25.65 3.32
N ASN A 139 -0.88 -26.25 2.14
CA ASN A 139 0.24 -26.97 1.52
C ASN A 139 1.01 -26.14 0.50
N GLU A 140 0.43 -25.02 0.04
CA GLU A 140 1.00 -24.19 -1.01
C GLU A 140 0.80 -22.70 -0.73
N TYR A 141 1.75 -21.89 -1.18
CA TYR A 141 1.69 -20.43 -1.13
C TYR A 141 1.96 -19.87 -2.52
N MET A 142 1.20 -18.86 -2.89
CA MET A 142 1.29 -18.20 -4.19
C MET A 142 1.95 -16.82 -4.00
N PHE A 143 2.94 -16.55 -4.82
CA PHE A 143 3.65 -15.26 -4.87
C PHE A 143 3.39 -14.57 -6.21
N SER A 144 2.97 -13.31 -6.15
CA SER A 144 2.89 -12.43 -7.32
C SER A 144 3.40 -11.04 -6.95
N SER A 145 4.16 -10.44 -7.83
CA SER A 145 4.59 -9.04 -7.70
C SER A 145 3.44 -8.04 -7.88
N ASP A 146 2.35 -8.46 -8.52
CA ASP A 146 1.19 -7.61 -8.81
C ASP A 146 -0.10 -8.44 -8.81
N TRP A 147 -0.81 -8.39 -7.69
CA TRP A 147 -2.09 -9.08 -7.51
C TRP A 147 -3.26 -8.42 -8.25
N GLU A 148 -3.09 -7.19 -8.71
CA GLU A 148 -4.12 -6.49 -9.50
C GLU A 148 -4.11 -6.97 -10.96
N ASN A 149 -2.93 -7.24 -11.53
CA ASN A 149 -2.75 -7.57 -12.94
C ASN A 149 -2.13 -8.96 -13.17
N LEU A 150 -2.76 -10.01 -12.65
CA LEU A 150 -2.29 -11.39 -12.79
C LEU A 150 -2.15 -11.90 -14.22
N ARG A 151 -2.72 -11.20 -15.22
CA ARG A 151 -2.51 -11.52 -16.63
C ARG A 151 -1.12 -11.14 -17.13
N LYS A 152 -0.56 -10.04 -16.58
CA LYS A 152 0.81 -9.58 -16.91
C LYS A 152 1.84 -10.22 -15.99
N ASN A 153 1.49 -10.37 -14.72
CA ASN A 153 2.35 -10.88 -13.66
C ASN A 153 1.71 -12.13 -13.06
N PRO A 154 1.81 -13.30 -13.70
CA PRO A 154 1.25 -14.53 -13.15
C PRO A 154 1.92 -14.86 -11.82
N TYR A 155 1.16 -15.47 -10.92
CA TYR A 155 1.71 -15.94 -9.66
C TYR A 155 2.55 -17.20 -9.84
N HIS A 156 3.54 -17.36 -8.97
CA HIS A 156 4.32 -18.58 -8.81
C HIS A 156 3.85 -19.33 -7.57
N THR A 157 3.72 -20.64 -7.67
CA THR A 157 3.33 -21.50 -6.56
C THR A 157 4.56 -22.08 -5.89
N TYR A 158 4.62 -21.95 -4.57
CA TYR A 158 5.65 -22.53 -3.72
C TYR A 158 5.00 -23.52 -2.78
N ARG A 159 5.70 -24.60 -2.48
CA ARG A 159 5.29 -25.54 -1.46
C ARG A 159 5.49 -24.91 -0.07
N ALA A 160 4.60 -25.25 0.86
CA ALA A 160 4.78 -24.89 2.26
C ALA A 160 6.05 -25.54 2.84
N PHE A 161 6.74 -24.80 3.71
CA PHE A 161 7.92 -25.32 4.39
C PHE A 161 7.55 -26.47 5.31
N ASP A 162 8.24 -27.59 5.14
CA ASP A 162 8.14 -28.74 6.00
C ASP A 162 9.55 -29.26 6.34
N ALA A 163 9.93 -29.12 7.59
CA ALA A 163 11.25 -29.56 8.07
C ALA A 163 11.46 -31.08 7.99
N THR A 164 10.39 -31.86 7.93
CA THR A 164 10.42 -33.33 7.91
C THR A 164 10.31 -33.93 6.51
N ASP A 165 9.56 -33.24 5.62
CA ASP A 165 9.38 -33.64 4.21
C ASP A 165 10.14 -32.72 3.29
N ASN A 166 11.45 -32.85 3.30
CA ASN A 166 12.37 -32.10 2.44
C ASN A 166 12.66 -32.78 1.09
N LYS A 167 11.98 -33.89 0.76
CA LYS A 167 12.29 -34.79 -0.37
C LYS A 167 11.53 -34.45 -1.66
N GLY A 168 10.66 -33.44 -1.67
CA GLY A 168 9.91 -33.04 -2.87
C GLY A 168 10.82 -32.58 -4.01
N ASP A 169 10.30 -32.58 -5.24
CA ASP A 169 11.06 -32.22 -6.45
C ASP A 169 11.56 -30.77 -6.45
N ASN A 170 10.84 -29.85 -5.79
CA ASN A 170 11.24 -28.46 -5.69
C ASN A 170 12.05 -28.19 -4.42
N ALA A 171 13.27 -27.63 -4.58
CA ALA A 171 14.14 -27.25 -3.48
C ALA A 171 13.64 -26.04 -2.68
N SER A 172 12.82 -25.22 -3.32
CA SER A 172 12.32 -23.97 -2.77
C SER A 172 10.99 -24.18 -2.06
N GLN A 173 10.93 -23.78 -0.81
CA GLN A 173 9.74 -23.86 0.03
C GLN A 173 9.52 -22.51 0.69
N VAL A 174 8.28 -22.18 1.06
CA VAL A 174 7.94 -20.94 1.75
C VAL A 174 7.52 -21.23 3.18
N PHE A 175 8.27 -20.66 4.11
CA PHE A 175 7.86 -20.54 5.49
C PHE A 175 6.97 -19.31 5.60
N TYR A 176 5.68 -19.51 5.90
CA TYR A 176 4.69 -18.46 6.05
C TYR A 176 4.15 -18.49 7.47
N PHE A 177 4.28 -17.38 8.14
CA PHE A 177 3.81 -17.21 9.51
C PHE A 177 2.84 -16.04 9.59
N TYR A 178 1.79 -16.20 10.33
CA TYR A 178 0.96 -15.11 10.83
C TYR A 178 0.51 -15.44 12.26
N ASN A 179 0.29 -14.43 13.06
CA ASN A 179 -0.25 -14.60 14.40
C ASN A 179 -1.73 -15.00 14.28
N TYR A 180 -2.40 -15.30 15.36
CA TYR A 180 -3.78 -15.81 15.46
C TYR A 180 -4.74 -15.31 14.36
N THR A 181 -4.62 -14.05 13.94
CA THR A 181 -5.29 -13.50 12.76
C THR A 181 -4.27 -12.78 11.89
N PRO A 182 -4.34 -12.87 10.56
CA PRO A 182 -3.46 -12.15 9.66
C PRO A 182 -3.91 -10.67 9.50
N LEU A 183 -4.30 -10.07 10.60
CA LEU A 183 -4.68 -8.66 10.69
C LEU A 183 -3.65 -7.93 11.55
N PRO A 184 -3.25 -6.72 11.16
CA PRO A 184 -2.31 -5.93 11.94
C PRO A 184 -2.88 -5.61 13.32
N SER A 185 -1.99 -5.46 14.31
CA SER A 185 -2.39 -5.10 15.68
C SER A 185 -3.11 -3.76 15.76
N TYR A 186 -2.85 -2.87 14.80
CA TYR A 186 -3.44 -1.53 14.69
C TYR A 186 -4.70 -1.48 13.81
N VAL A 187 -5.32 -2.62 13.49
CA VAL A 187 -6.50 -2.69 12.62
C VAL A 187 -7.63 -1.74 13.04
N ALA A 188 -7.81 -1.55 14.35
CA ALA A 188 -8.82 -0.65 14.89
C ALA A 188 -8.53 0.84 14.56
N ALA A 189 -7.28 1.21 14.33
CA ALA A 189 -6.86 2.57 14.01
C ALA A 189 -6.82 2.87 12.51
N LEU A 190 -7.15 1.92 11.63
CA LEU A 190 -7.00 2.09 10.17
C LEU A 190 -7.77 3.30 9.62
N ASN A 191 -8.93 3.61 10.18
CA ASN A 191 -9.71 4.79 9.78
C ASN A 191 -9.01 6.10 10.17
N ASP A 192 -8.43 6.16 11.37
CA ASP A 192 -7.70 7.34 11.84
C ASP A 192 -6.41 7.55 11.05
N ILE A 193 -5.68 6.47 10.75
CA ILE A 193 -4.49 6.49 9.87
C ILE A 193 -4.87 6.98 8.46
N SER A 194 -5.99 6.49 7.90
CA SER A 194 -6.48 6.95 6.61
C SER A 194 -6.88 8.42 6.62
N LEU A 195 -7.48 8.89 7.72
CA LEU A 195 -7.83 10.29 7.90
C LEU A 195 -6.57 11.17 7.96
N ASP A 196 -5.54 10.78 8.72
CA ASP A 196 -4.26 11.50 8.78
C ASP A 196 -3.63 11.64 7.39
N ALA A 197 -3.57 10.56 6.61
CA ALA A 197 -3.09 10.59 5.23
C ALA A 197 -3.90 11.53 4.33
N GLN A 198 -5.24 11.56 4.47
CA GLN A 198 -6.11 12.43 3.70
C GLN A 198 -5.96 13.91 4.10
N VAL A 199 -5.85 14.19 5.40
CA VAL A 199 -5.60 15.55 5.91
C VAL A 199 -4.27 16.08 5.37
N SER A 200 -3.22 15.27 5.39
CA SER A 200 -1.91 15.64 4.83
C SER A 200 -1.99 15.93 3.33
N ARG A 201 -2.69 15.09 2.55
CA ARG A 201 -2.92 15.33 1.12
C ARG A 201 -3.75 16.60 0.88
N PHE A 202 -4.78 16.84 1.68
CA PHE A 202 -5.61 18.04 1.59
C PHE A 202 -4.80 19.31 1.86
N HIS A 203 -3.99 19.32 2.93
CA HIS A 203 -3.11 20.46 3.21
C HIS A 203 -2.08 20.70 2.10
N SER A 204 -1.43 19.62 1.62
CA SER A 204 -0.49 19.72 0.51
C SER A 204 -1.16 20.26 -0.76
N ALA A 205 -2.36 19.77 -1.09
CA ALA A 205 -3.11 20.27 -2.24
C ALA A 205 -3.53 21.74 -2.06
N ASN A 206 -3.93 22.15 -0.87
CA ASN A 206 -4.27 23.55 -0.58
C ASN A 206 -3.05 24.46 -0.69
N ILE A 207 -1.90 24.04 -0.22
CA ILE A 207 -0.64 24.78 -0.34
C ILE A 207 -0.23 24.89 -1.82
N SER A 208 -0.22 23.74 -2.54
CA SER A 208 0.19 23.69 -3.94
C SER A 208 -0.75 24.44 -4.88
N ASN A 209 -2.05 24.46 -4.55
CA ASN A 209 -3.06 25.14 -5.37
C ASN A 209 -3.37 26.56 -4.86
N GLY A 210 -2.61 27.05 -3.88
CA GLY A 210 -2.89 28.35 -3.23
C GLY A 210 -4.21 28.32 -2.48
N LEU A 211 -4.15 28.27 -1.19
CA LEU A 211 -5.26 28.30 -0.20
C LEU A 211 -6.59 28.85 -0.73
N ALA A 212 -7.70 28.48 -0.11
CA ALA A 212 -9.08 28.84 -0.47
C ALA A 212 -9.22 30.22 -1.15
N PRO A 213 -10.11 30.35 -2.13
CA PRO A 213 -10.23 31.59 -2.92
C PRO A 213 -10.40 32.79 -2.00
N SER A 214 -9.38 33.63 -1.95
CA SER A 214 -9.40 34.84 -1.15
C SER A 214 -10.05 36.00 -1.86
N MET A 215 -10.37 35.85 -3.14
CA MET A 215 -10.94 36.91 -3.95
C MET A 215 -11.92 36.36 -4.99
N PHE A 216 -13.07 37.04 -5.10
CA PHE A 216 -14.04 36.89 -6.17
C PHE A 216 -13.94 38.10 -7.07
N VAL A 217 -13.58 37.88 -8.35
CA VAL A 217 -13.47 38.97 -9.33
C VAL A 217 -14.59 38.84 -10.35
N GLN A 218 -15.45 39.81 -10.40
CA GLN A 218 -16.54 39.88 -11.36
C GLN A 218 -16.31 40.98 -12.40
N PHE A 219 -16.28 40.61 -13.66
CA PHE A 219 -16.23 41.57 -14.79
C PHE A 219 -17.64 41.84 -15.25
N ARG A 220 -18.01 43.12 -15.26
CA ARG A 220 -19.35 43.62 -15.66
C ARG A 220 -19.38 44.29 -17.03
N ASN A 221 -18.30 44.18 -17.81
CA ASN A 221 -18.14 44.86 -19.11
C ASN A 221 -18.47 43.95 -20.31
N GLY A 222 -19.39 43.02 -20.12
CA GLY A 222 -19.75 42.06 -21.16
C GLY A 222 -19.03 40.71 -21.02
N ILE A 223 -19.39 39.76 -21.87
CA ILE A 223 -18.83 38.41 -21.90
C ILE A 223 -17.69 38.39 -22.93
N PRO A 224 -16.41 38.30 -22.51
CA PRO A 224 -15.30 38.28 -23.46
C PRO A 224 -15.31 37.00 -24.29
N SER A 225 -14.64 37.04 -25.44
CA SER A 225 -14.49 35.89 -26.31
C SER A 225 -13.78 34.72 -25.58
N PRO A 226 -13.91 33.50 -26.05
CA PRO A 226 -13.22 32.34 -25.45
C PRO A 226 -11.69 32.47 -25.42
N GLU A 227 -11.10 33.21 -26.35
CA GLU A 227 -9.66 33.49 -26.44
C GLU A 227 -9.25 34.50 -25.37
N GLU A 228 -9.94 35.62 -25.26
CA GLU A 228 -9.69 36.64 -24.23
C GLU A 228 -9.86 36.08 -22.80
N ARG A 229 -10.83 35.18 -22.58
CA ARG A 229 -10.95 34.48 -21.28
C ARG A 229 -9.72 33.67 -20.96
N ARG A 230 -9.16 32.95 -21.94
CA ARG A 230 -7.95 32.15 -21.74
C ARG A 230 -6.74 33.00 -21.40
N ASP A 231 -6.63 34.13 -22.01
CA ASP A 231 -5.51 35.06 -21.77
C ASP A 231 -5.61 35.70 -20.39
N VAL A 232 -6.80 36.13 -19.97
CA VAL A 232 -7.06 36.61 -18.61
C VAL A 232 -6.78 35.53 -17.58
N TYR A 233 -7.19 34.28 -17.82
CA TYR A 233 -6.88 33.15 -16.95
C TYR A 233 -5.36 32.93 -16.81
N LYS A 234 -4.62 32.90 -17.92
CA LYS A 234 -3.16 32.73 -17.92
C LYS A 234 -2.44 33.86 -17.19
N GLU A 235 -2.88 35.09 -17.37
CA GLU A 235 -2.26 36.24 -16.71
C GLU A 235 -2.48 36.24 -15.20
N ILE A 236 -3.69 35.88 -14.77
CA ILE A 236 -4.04 35.75 -13.36
C ILE A 236 -3.30 34.54 -12.76
N GLU A 237 -3.27 33.40 -13.43
CA GLU A 237 -2.53 32.21 -12.99
C GLU A 237 -1.05 32.55 -12.82
N LYS A 238 -0.43 33.23 -13.77
CA LYS A 238 0.98 33.62 -13.70
C LYS A 238 1.28 34.60 -12.56
N THR A 239 0.33 35.46 -12.22
CA THR A 239 0.54 36.53 -11.24
C THR A 239 0.27 36.08 -9.81
N PHE A 240 -0.64 35.11 -9.62
CA PHE A 240 -1.21 34.79 -8.32
C PHE A 240 -1.13 33.31 -7.94
N THR A 241 -0.50 32.44 -8.74
CA THR A 241 -0.25 31.03 -8.36
C THR A 241 1.22 30.79 -8.05
N GLY A 242 1.47 29.87 -7.12
CA GLY A 242 2.78 29.50 -6.63
C GLY A 242 2.89 29.63 -5.12
N THR A 243 3.90 29.01 -4.51
CA THR A 243 4.14 29.01 -3.05
C THR A 243 4.33 30.40 -2.46
N GLU A 244 4.71 31.40 -3.28
CA GLU A 244 4.87 32.79 -2.85
C GLU A 244 3.61 33.65 -3.07
N ASN A 245 2.64 33.18 -3.89
CA ASN A 245 1.43 33.90 -4.25
C ASN A 245 0.17 33.06 -3.94
N ALA A 246 -0.01 32.70 -2.68
CA ALA A 246 -1.14 31.90 -2.24
C ALA A 246 -2.47 32.65 -2.41
N GLY A 247 -3.30 32.21 -3.33
CA GLY A 247 -4.69 32.68 -3.49
C GLY A 247 -5.29 32.21 -4.81
N ARG A 248 -6.46 31.58 -4.77
CA ARG A 248 -7.26 31.27 -5.97
C ARG A 248 -8.30 32.35 -6.17
N PHE A 249 -8.46 32.73 -7.43
CA PHE A 249 -9.52 33.66 -7.85
C PHE A 249 -10.67 32.91 -8.48
N PHE A 250 -11.87 33.36 -8.19
CA PHE A 250 -13.03 33.05 -9.01
C PHE A 250 -13.26 34.20 -9.95
N LEU A 251 -13.27 33.92 -11.25
CA LEU A 251 -13.63 34.88 -12.27
C LEU A 251 -15.08 34.65 -12.70
N ALA A 252 -15.90 35.69 -12.63
CA ALA A 252 -17.23 35.69 -13.17
C ALA A 252 -17.36 36.80 -14.20
N PHE A 253 -17.93 36.48 -15.35
CA PHE A 253 -18.25 37.43 -16.40
C PHE A 253 -19.77 37.53 -16.48
N SER A 254 -20.31 38.76 -16.43
CA SER A 254 -21.76 38.98 -16.56
C SER A 254 -22.02 40.03 -17.62
N GLU A 255 -23.17 39.92 -18.25
CA GLU A 255 -23.70 41.04 -19.06
C GLU A 255 -23.98 42.26 -18.18
N PRO A 256 -23.87 43.47 -18.74
CA PRO A 256 -24.06 44.70 -18.00
C PRO A 256 -25.48 44.90 -17.47
#